data_8e4a2a6a90e76abdbf2875fd8263dcbb
#
_entry.id   8e4a2a6a90e76abdbf2875fd8263dcbb
#
_cell.length_a   1.000
_cell.length_b   1.000
_cell.length_c   1.000
_cell.angle_alpha   90.00
_cell.angle_beta   90.00
_cell.angle_gamma   90.00
#
_symmetry.space_group_name_H-M   'P 1'
#
loop_
_entity.id
_entity.type
_entity.pdbx_description
1 polymer ?
#
loop_
_entity_poly.entity_id
_entity_poly.type
_entity_poly.pdbx_seq_one_letter_code
_entity_poly.pdbx_strand_id
1 'polypeptide(L)'
;DQCQFAPEKIKEIAGLPEKETGVEDKMIALAAWIRRNYGCTMIQALKTVLPAKQTVKKLEHRQLVRLMNREELLSLLGECERKKQVAKARLLKALSEQETIPYEWITGKLGVSAATVNSIVKVGAAKLVSSESYRNPVKVQAGETTHNTLSSEQQTIVTEVLTDFDAGRRQTYLIHGITGSGKTEVYMQLIGEMIKRGRQAIVLIPEIALTYQTLLRFYQRFGDRVSVMNSTLSPGEKYDQCERAKAGEIDVIIGPRSALFTPFPNLGLIVMDEEQENSYKSESTPKYHARETAMEVAKLYGASVVLGS
;
A
#
# COMPACT_ATOMS: atom_id res chain seq x y z
N ASP A 1 -27.71 22.66 11.92
CA ASP A 1 -27.31 23.53 10.82
C ASP A 1 -28.44 23.55 9.78
N GLN A 2 -29.02 24.73 9.53
CA GLN A 2 -30.04 24.86 8.50
C GLN A 2 -29.38 24.79 7.11
N CYS A 3 -29.90 23.93 6.26
CA CYS A 3 -29.44 23.78 4.88
C CYS A 3 -29.74 25.09 4.08
N GLN A 4 -28.69 25.71 3.58
CA GLN A 4 -28.82 26.99 2.81
C GLN A 4 -29.14 26.77 1.32
N PHE A 5 -29.32 25.51 0.89
CA PHE A 5 -29.63 25.18 -0.50
C PHE A 5 -31.10 24.92 -0.73
N ALA A 6 -31.63 25.37 -1.86
CA ALA A 6 -32.99 25.04 -2.27
C ALA A 6 -33.16 23.49 -2.40
N PRO A 7 -34.27 22.91 -1.90
CA PRO A 7 -34.48 21.45 -1.89
C PRO A 7 -34.30 20.79 -3.27
N GLU A 8 -34.63 21.48 -4.32
CA GLU A 8 -34.52 21.02 -5.73
C GLU A 8 -33.09 20.80 -6.21
N LYS A 9 -32.08 21.36 -5.49
CA LYS A 9 -30.65 21.21 -5.80
C LYS A 9 -29.97 20.12 -5.00
N ILE A 10 -30.70 19.50 -4.07
CA ILE A 10 -30.17 18.41 -3.23
C ILE A 10 -30.41 17.10 -3.97
N LYS A 11 -29.32 16.40 -4.32
CA LYS A 11 -29.41 15.06 -4.90
C LYS A 11 -29.64 14.03 -3.79
N GLU A 12 -30.52 13.10 -4.02
CA GLU A 12 -30.73 11.97 -3.14
C GLU A 12 -29.48 11.10 -3.08
N ILE A 13 -29.25 10.47 -1.92
CA ILE A 13 -28.20 9.49 -1.74
C ILE A 13 -28.59 8.23 -2.51
N ALA A 14 -27.78 7.87 -3.52
CA ALA A 14 -28.07 6.74 -4.39
C ALA A 14 -27.94 5.35 -3.70
N GLY A 15 -27.28 5.29 -2.56
CA GLY A 15 -27.08 4.08 -1.76
C GLY A 15 -25.88 4.20 -0.82
N LEU A 16 -25.74 3.23 0.07
CA LEU A 16 -24.54 3.06 0.91
C LEU A 16 -23.59 2.07 0.24
N PRO A 17 -22.26 2.23 0.40
CA PRO A 17 -21.29 1.27 -0.12
C PRO A 17 -21.44 -0.08 0.58
N GLU A 18 -21.37 -1.18 -0.17
CA GLU A 18 -21.57 -2.55 0.32
C GLU A 18 -20.52 -3.05 1.32
N LYS A 19 -19.39 -2.35 1.47
CA LYS A 19 -18.31 -2.68 2.39
C LYS A 19 -17.83 -1.46 3.16
N GLU A 20 -18.30 -1.31 4.39
CA GLU A 20 -17.70 -0.39 5.37
C GLU A 20 -16.49 -1.07 6.01
N THR A 21 -15.30 -0.48 5.82
CA THR A 21 -14.06 -1.01 6.43
C THR A 21 -13.77 -0.41 7.81
N GLY A 22 -14.61 0.51 8.31
CA GLY A 22 -14.36 1.27 9.54
C GLY A 22 -13.15 2.22 9.47
N VAL A 23 -12.36 2.13 8.41
CA VAL A 23 -11.20 2.99 8.17
C VAL A 23 -11.65 4.40 7.77
N GLU A 24 -12.69 4.48 6.96
CA GLU A 24 -13.22 5.77 6.48
C GLU A 24 -13.79 6.61 7.62
N ASP A 25 -14.47 6.00 8.59
CA ASP A 25 -14.96 6.69 9.78
C ASP A 25 -13.84 7.33 10.60
N LYS A 26 -12.73 6.59 10.80
CA LYS A 26 -11.55 7.09 11.50
C LYS A 26 -10.89 8.24 10.75
N MET A 27 -10.83 8.17 9.42
CA MET A 27 -10.28 9.24 8.58
C MET A 27 -11.18 10.49 8.58
N ILE A 28 -12.50 10.32 8.61
CA ILE A 28 -13.45 11.43 8.76
C ILE A 28 -13.31 12.07 10.15
N ALA A 29 -13.17 11.27 11.20
CA ALA A 29 -12.92 11.76 12.57
C ALA A 29 -11.61 12.54 12.65
N LEU A 30 -10.55 12.04 12.00
CA LEU A 30 -9.26 12.74 11.89
C LEU A 30 -9.40 14.06 11.14
N ALA A 31 -10.13 14.10 10.04
CA ALA A 31 -10.39 15.34 9.29
C ALA A 31 -11.13 16.37 10.15
N ALA A 32 -12.12 15.93 10.94
CA ALA A 32 -12.83 16.81 11.87
C ALA A 32 -11.92 17.34 12.98
N TRP A 33 -10.99 16.52 13.47
CA TRP A 33 -9.98 16.94 14.44
C TRP A 33 -9.01 17.96 13.84
N ILE A 34 -8.50 17.72 12.60
CA ILE A 34 -7.62 18.65 11.87
C ILE A 34 -8.33 19.99 11.68
N ARG A 35 -9.59 19.98 11.22
CA ARG A 35 -10.38 21.20 11.07
C ARG A 35 -10.42 22.01 12.35
N ARG A 36 -10.67 21.34 13.48
CA ARG A 36 -10.82 22.02 14.79
C ARG A 36 -9.51 22.62 15.29
N ASN A 37 -8.40 21.89 15.11
CA ASN A 37 -7.12 22.28 15.69
C ASN A 37 -6.27 23.19 14.80
N TYR A 38 -6.49 23.16 13.47
CA TYR A 38 -5.68 23.92 12.51
C TYR A 38 -6.48 24.94 11.68
N GLY A 39 -7.71 25.25 12.07
CA GLY A 39 -8.47 26.36 11.53
C GLY A 39 -8.71 26.30 10.02
N CYS A 40 -9.01 25.13 9.48
CA CYS A 40 -9.31 24.93 8.06
C CYS A 40 -10.78 24.53 7.84
N THR A 41 -11.22 24.51 6.58
CA THR A 41 -12.54 23.98 6.23
C THR A 41 -12.54 22.45 6.26
N MET A 42 -13.73 21.85 6.44
CA MET A 42 -13.86 20.38 6.41
C MET A 42 -13.40 19.78 5.08
N ILE A 43 -13.67 20.47 3.96
CA ILE A 43 -13.26 20.05 2.62
C ILE A 43 -11.73 20.02 2.50
N GLN A 44 -11.04 21.03 3.06
CA GLN A 44 -9.57 21.05 3.07
C GLN A 44 -9.00 19.92 3.92
N ALA A 45 -9.56 19.68 5.10
CA ALA A 45 -9.15 18.58 5.96
C ALA A 45 -9.38 17.21 5.29
N LEU A 46 -10.55 16.98 4.70
CA LEU A 46 -10.87 15.74 3.97
C LEU A 46 -9.93 15.51 2.79
N LYS A 47 -9.63 16.55 1.99
CA LYS A 47 -8.68 16.45 0.88
C LYS A 47 -7.25 16.11 1.33
N THR A 48 -6.90 16.42 2.57
CA THR A 48 -5.58 16.10 3.14
C THR A 48 -5.52 14.65 3.61
N VAL A 49 -6.57 14.18 4.24
CA VAL A 49 -6.64 12.89 4.91
C VAL A 49 -7.05 11.76 3.95
N LEU A 50 -7.99 12.03 3.06
CA LEU A 50 -8.47 11.02 2.12
C LEU A 50 -7.62 11.03 0.84
N PRO A 51 -7.23 9.85 0.33
CA PRO A 51 -6.59 9.75 -0.96
C PRO A 51 -7.52 10.32 -2.03
N ALA A 52 -6.98 11.16 -2.91
CA ALA A 52 -7.77 11.70 -4.02
C ALA A 52 -8.35 10.55 -4.84
N LYS A 53 -9.68 10.43 -4.85
CA LYS A 53 -10.39 9.56 -5.80
C LYS A 53 -10.12 10.10 -7.21
N GLN A 54 -9.06 9.65 -7.81
CA GLN A 54 -8.92 9.76 -9.26
C GLN A 54 -9.51 8.50 -9.88
N THR A 55 -10.16 8.66 -11.01
CA THR A 55 -10.46 7.56 -11.93
C THR A 55 -9.13 7.01 -12.48
N VAL A 56 -8.37 6.38 -11.60
CA VAL A 56 -7.16 5.68 -11.99
C VAL A 56 -7.65 4.42 -12.67
N LYS A 57 -7.39 4.28 -13.97
CA LYS A 57 -7.56 3.00 -14.64
C LYS A 57 -6.63 2.05 -13.92
N LYS A 58 -7.21 1.13 -13.14
CA LYS A 58 -6.48 0.01 -12.57
C LYS A 58 -5.70 -0.64 -13.71
N LEU A 59 -4.44 -0.93 -13.50
CA LEU A 59 -3.69 -1.73 -14.45
C LEU A 59 -4.29 -3.15 -14.40
N GLU A 60 -5.19 -3.42 -15.32
CA GLU A 60 -5.68 -4.78 -15.54
C GLU A 60 -4.57 -5.57 -16.21
N HIS A 61 -3.85 -6.37 -15.44
CA HIS A 61 -3.01 -7.41 -16.01
C HIS A 61 -3.90 -8.56 -16.47
N ARG A 62 -4.14 -8.63 -17.75
CA ARG A 62 -4.84 -9.75 -18.37
C ARG A 62 -3.85 -10.86 -18.63
N GLN A 63 -4.20 -12.05 -18.21
CA GLN A 63 -3.41 -13.26 -18.45
C GLN A 63 -4.31 -14.32 -19.07
N LEU A 64 -3.75 -15.04 -20.03
CA LEU A 64 -4.41 -16.20 -20.61
C LEU A 64 -3.91 -17.44 -19.86
N VAL A 65 -4.81 -18.14 -19.17
CA VAL A 65 -4.52 -19.33 -18.38
C VAL A 65 -5.04 -20.56 -19.13
N ARG A 66 -4.18 -21.53 -19.33
CA ARG A 66 -4.51 -22.79 -19.95
C ARG A 66 -5.56 -23.57 -19.12
N LEU A 67 -6.55 -24.16 -19.79
CA LEU A 67 -7.56 -25.03 -19.18
C LEU A 67 -7.41 -26.49 -19.63
N MET A 68 -7.08 -26.69 -20.91
CA MET A 68 -6.88 -28.03 -21.47
C MET A 68 -5.55 -28.63 -21.04
N ASN A 69 -5.49 -29.94 -20.94
CA ASN A 69 -4.25 -30.66 -20.76
C ASN A 69 -3.33 -30.51 -22.01
N ARG A 70 -2.06 -30.91 -21.87
CA ARG A 70 -1.07 -30.73 -22.92
C ARG A 70 -1.39 -31.55 -24.18
N GLU A 71 -1.96 -32.74 -24.04
CA GLU A 71 -2.28 -33.65 -25.16
C GLU A 71 -3.45 -33.13 -25.98
N GLU A 72 -4.50 -32.65 -25.33
CA GLU A 72 -5.64 -32.01 -26.00
C GLU A 72 -5.23 -30.74 -26.76
N LEU A 73 -4.34 -29.95 -26.17
CA LEU A 73 -3.78 -28.74 -26.79
C LEU A 73 -2.96 -29.06 -28.05
N LEU A 74 -2.14 -30.13 -28.00
CA LEU A 74 -1.34 -30.57 -29.14
C LEU A 74 -2.23 -31.13 -30.27
N SER A 75 -3.32 -31.80 -29.93
CA SER A 75 -4.32 -32.25 -30.92
C SER A 75 -4.98 -31.06 -31.61
N LEU A 76 -5.42 -30.06 -30.85
CA LEU A 76 -6.02 -28.84 -31.37
C LEU A 76 -5.02 -28.01 -32.22
N LEU A 77 -3.74 -27.97 -31.79
CA LEU A 77 -2.66 -27.36 -32.57
C LEU A 77 -2.51 -28.01 -33.93
N GLY A 78 -2.46 -29.34 -34.03
CA GLY A 78 -2.38 -30.07 -35.29
C GLY A 78 -3.58 -29.81 -36.22
N GLU A 79 -4.77 -29.63 -35.66
CA GLU A 79 -5.93 -29.22 -36.47
C GLU A 79 -5.80 -27.78 -37.02
N CYS A 80 -5.31 -26.85 -36.19
CA CYS A 80 -5.11 -25.46 -36.61
C CYS A 80 -4.02 -25.34 -37.67
N GLU A 81 -2.97 -26.16 -37.60
CA GLU A 81 -1.91 -26.23 -38.63
C GLU A 81 -2.45 -26.74 -39.96
N ARG A 82 -3.23 -27.82 -39.92
CA ARG A 82 -3.90 -28.37 -41.13
C ARG A 82 -4.84 -27.36 -41.81
N LYS A 83 -5.54 -26.55 -40.99
CA LYS A 83 -6.45 -25.48 -41.46
C LYS A 83 -5.71 -24.17 -41.78
N LYS A 84 -4.37 -24.14 -41.75
CA LYS A 84 -3.52 -22.94 -41.98
C LYS A 84 -3.86 -21.75 -41.07
N GLN A 85 -4.31 -21.99 -39.84
CA GLN A 85 -4.66 -20.95 -38.87
C GLN A 85 -3.41 -20.54 -38.08
N VAL A 86 -2.46 -19.89 -38.72
CA VAL A 86 -1.12 -19.59 -38.20
C VAL A 86 -1.12 -18.88 -36.84
N ALA A 87 -1.98 -17.87 -36.66
CA ALA A 87 -2.04 -17.10 -35.41
C ALA A 87 -2.56 -17.95 -34.23
N LYS A 88 -3.56 -18.82 -34.46
CA LYS A 88 -4.06 -19.76 -33.47
C LYS A 88 -3.02 -20.82 -33.12
N ALA A 89 -2.37 -21.39 -34.12
CA ALA A 89 -1.32 -22.39 -33.90
C ALA A 89 -0.18 -21.83 -33.07
N ARG A 90 0.25 -20.60 -33.35
CA ARG A 90 1.31 -19.91 -32.55
C ARG A 90 0.91 -19.74 -31.08
N LEU A 91 -0.34 -19.34 -30.80
CA LEU A 91 -0.82 -19.17 -29.44
C LEU A 91 -0.99 -20.50 -28.69
N LEU A 92 -1.52 -21.54 -29.38
CA LEU A 92 -1.65 -22.89 -28.79
C LEU A 92 -0.30 -23.52 -28.49
N LYS A 93 0.69 -23.30 -29.35
CA LYS A 93 2.07 -23.75 -29.09
C LYS A 93 2.64 -23.08 -27.84
N ALA A 94 2.50 -21.78 -27.71
CA ALA A 94 2.94 -21.07 -26.50
C ALA A 94 2.23 -21.56 -25.24
N LEU A 95 0.90 -21.83 -25.31
CA LEU A 95 0.13 -22.41 -24.18
C LEU A 95 0.52 -23.86 -23.86
N SER A 96 1.07 -24.62 -24.80
CA SER A 96 1.59 -25.95 -24.52
C SER A 96 2.90 -25.94 -23.74
N GLU A 97 3.66 -24.85 -23.86
CA GLU A 97 4.94 -24.65 -23.17
C GLU A 97 4.79 -23.95 -21.81
N GLN A 98 3.78 -23.04 -21.70
CA GLN A 98 3.53 -22.25 -20.49
C GLN A 98 2.05 -22.31 -20.10
N GLU A 99 1.76 -22.49 -18.80
CA GLU A 99 0.38 -22.56 -18.30
C GLU A 99 -0.32 -21.20 -18.28
N THR A 100 0.45 -20.12 -18.15
CA THR A 100 -0.06 -18.76 -18.07
C THR A 100 0.78 -17.84 -18.93
N ILE A 101 0.10 -17.05 -19.78
CA ILE A 101 0.76 -16.11 -20.70
C ILE A 101 0.17 -14.72 -20.51
N PRO A 102 0.99 -13.67 -20.24
CA PRO A 102 0.52 -12.28 -20.17
C PRO A 102 -0.10 -11.83 -21.50
N TYR A 103 -1.26 -11.16 -21.44
CA TYR A 103 -1.99 -10.71 -22.64
C TYR A 103 -1.18 -9.75 -23.50
N GLU A 104 -0.38 -8.89 -22.89
CA GLU A 104 0.52 -7.97 -23.60
C GLU A 104 1.59 -8.70 -24.40
N TRP A 105 2.08 -9.83 -23.89
CA TRP A 105 3.04 -10.67 -24.61
C TRP A 105 2.38 -11.38 -25.82
N ILE A 106 1.10 -11.79 -25.68
CA ILE A 106 0.32 -12.39 -26.77
C ILE A 106 0.13 -11.40 -27.91
N THR A 107 -0.28 -10.17 -27.59
CA THR A 107 -0.56 -9.15 -28.61
C THR A 107 0.71 -8.52 -29.18
N GLY A 108 1.72 -8.27 -28.32
CA GLY A 108 2.98 -7.63 -28.70
C GLY A 108 3.98 -8.58 -29.37
N LYS A 109 4.43 -9.61 -28.63
CA LYS A 109 5.49 -10.52 -29.14
C LYS A 109 4.96 -11.62 -30.06
N LEU A 110 3.82 -12.24 -29.74
CA LEU A 110 3.23 -13.27 -30.60
C LEU A 110 2.46 -12.70 -31.78
N GLY A 111 2.12 -11.42 -31.77
CA GLY A 111 1.35 -10.77 -32.84
C GLY A 111 -0.04 -11.40 -33.05
N VAL A 112 -0.69 -11.86 -31.98
CA VAL A 112 -1.99 -12.52 -32.03
C VAL A 112 -3.09 -11.52 -31.68
N SER A 113 -4.11 -11.42 -32.53
CA SER A 113 -5.22 -10.49 -32.36
C SER A 113 -6.17 -10.92 -31.21
N ALA A 114 -6.88 -9.95 -30.63
CA ALA A 114 -7.90 -10.19 -29.61
C ALA A 114 -9.00 -11.16 -30.08
N ALA A 115 -9.38 -11.10 -31.37
CA ALA A 115 -10.35 -12.03 -31.99
C ALA A 115 -9.85 -13.47 -31.91
N THR A 116 -8.57 -13.70 -32.18
CA THR A 116 -7.95 -15.01 -32.09
C THR A 116 -7.90 -15.54 -30.65
N VAL A 117 -7.55 -14.69 -29.70
CA VAL A 117 -7.58 -15.05 -28.25
C VAL A 117 -8.99 -15.45 -27.86
N ASN A 118 -10.00 -14.64 -28.19
CA ASN A 118 -11.40 -14.94 -27.89
C ASN A 118 -11.88 -16.25 -28.53
N SER A 119 -11.38 -16.60 -29.71
CA SER A 119 -11.71 -17.86 -30.35
C SER A 119 -11.15 -19.09 -29.60
N ILE A 120 -9.96 -18.97 -29.02
CA ILE A 120 -9.34 -20.02 -28.18
C ILE A 120 -10.07 -20.15 -26.86
N VAL A 121 -10.48 -19.03 -26.25
CA VAL A 121 -11.32 -19.01 -25.04
C VAL A 121 -12.67 -19.69 -25.30
N LYS A 122 -13.33 -19.41 -26.43
CA LYS A 122 -14.61 -20.03 -26.78
C LYS A 122 -14.53 -21.55 -26.96
N VAL A 123 -13.41 -22.07 -27.43
CA VAL A 123 -13.17 -23.52 -27.57
C VAL A 123 -12.84 -24.17 -26.21
N GLY A 124 -12.69 -23.38 -25.16
CA GLY A 124 -12.36 -23.89 -23.82
C GLY A 124 -10.90 -24.27 -23.62
N ALA A 125 -10.01 -23.95 -24.55
CA ALA A 125 -8.59 -24.30 -24.45
C ALA A 125 -7.87 -23.44 -23.39
N ALA A 126 -8.33 -22.21 -23.16
CA ALA A 126 -7.81 -21.32 -22.16
C ALA A 126 -8.90 -20.37 -21.63
N LYS A 127 -8.68 -19.73 -20.50
CA LYS A 127 -9.52 -18.63 -20.00
C LYS A 127 -8.71 -17.35 -19.86
N LEU A 128 -9.36 -16.22 -20.14
CA LEU A 128 -8.79 -14.92 -19.87
C LEU A 128 -9.09 -14.57 -18.41
N VAL A 129 -8.04 -14.37 -17.61
CA VAL A 129 -8.13 -13.95 -16.22
C VAL A 129 -7.61 -12.51 -16.14
N SER A 130 -8.41 -11.61 -15.62
CA SER A 130 -7.99 -10.26 -15.27
C SER A 130 -7.60 -10.27 -13.80
N SER A 131 -6.33 -9.99 -13.50
CA SER A 131 -5.90 -9.68 -12.15
C SER A 131 -5.66 -8.17 -12.06
N GLU A 132 -6.23 -7.54 -11.05
CA GLU A 132 -5.89 -6.18 -10.71
C GLU A 132 -4.50 -6.21 -10.07
N SER A 133 -3.52 -5.60 -10.70
CA SER A 133 -2.19 -5.43 -10.13
C SER A 133 -2.00 -3.98 -9.76
N TYR A 134 -1.67 -3.75 -8.50
CA TYR A 134 -1.26 -2.44 -8.03
C TYR A 134 0.21 -2.18 -8.41
N ARG A 135 0.51 -0.93 -8.75
CA ARG A 135 1.90 -0.53 -9.04
C ARG A 135 2.73 -0.63 -7.78
N ASN A 136 3.82 -1.37 -7.83
CA ASN A 136 4.81 -1.33 -6.76
C ASN A 136 5.90 -0.30 -7.14
N PRO A 137 6.02 0.83 -6.42
CA PRO A 137 6.99 1.87 -6.75
C PRO A 137 8.44 1.44 -6.48
N VAL A 138 8.64 0.33 -5.78
CA VAL A 138 9.96 -0.11 -5.37
C VAL A 138 10.31 -1.44 -6.04
N LYS A 139 11.33 -1.38 -6.90
CA LYS A 139 11.96 -2.54 -7.53
C LYS A 139 13.29 -2.82 -6.83
N VAL A 140 13.24 -3.43 -5.65
CA VAL A 140 14.44 -3.87 -4.94
C VAL A 140 14.47 -5.39 -4.95
N GLN A 141 15.59 -5.97 -5.41
CA GLN A 141 15.82 -7.40 -5.22
C GLN A 141 16.15 -7.62 -3.73
N ALA A 142 15.41 -8.54 -3.10
CA ALA A 142 15.67 -8.93 -1.72
C ALA A 142 17.09 -9.49 -1.61
N GLY A 143 17.94 -8.82 -0.83
CA GLY A 143 19.25 -9.32 -0.41
C GLY A 143 19.11 -10.11 0.89
N GLU A 144 20.20 -10.73 1.34
CA GLU A 144 20.24 -11.45 2.61
C GLU A 144 19.91 -10.52 3.78
N THR A 145 19.01 -10.97 4.64
CA THR A 145 18.57 -10.25 5.86
C THR A 145 19.67 -10.32 6.91
N THR A 146 20.38 -9.24 7.16
CA THR A 146 21.27 -9.12 8.32
C THR A 146 20.46 -8.67 9.53
N HIS A 147 20.31 -9.54 10.51
CA HIS A 147 19.75 -9.20 11.82
C HIS A 147 20.87 -8.71 12.73
N ASN A 148 20.91 -7.41 13.02
CA ASN A 148 21.82 -6.89 14.03
C ASN A 148 21.30 -7.25 15.42
N THR A 149 22.20 -7.70 16.28
CA THR A 149 21.89 -7.95 17.70
C THR A 149 21.71 -6.60 18.41
N LEU A 150 20.59 -6.44 19.09
CA LEU A 150 20.34 -5.25 19.90
C LEU A 150 21.27 -5.20 21.11
N SER A 151 21.68 -4.00 21.55
CA SER A 151 22.31 -3.80 22.85
C SER A 151 21.30 -4.04 23.97
N SER A 152 21.80 -4.18 25.21
CA SER A 152 20.94 -4.33 26.40
C SER A 152 19.96 -3.16 26.57
N GLU A 153 20.41 -1.95 26.29
CA GLU A 153 19.59 -0.74 26.39
C GLU A 153 18.51 -0.72 25.29
N GLN A 154 18.87 -1.03 24.05
CA GLN A 154 17.93 -1.13 22.95
C GLN A 154 16.89 -2.22 23.20
N GLN A 155 17.30 -3.35 23.75
CA GLN A 155 16.38 -4.45 24.09
C GLN A 155 15.41 -4.03 25.22
N THR A 156 15.87 -3.25 26.18
CA THR A 156 15.03 -2.70 27.27
C THR A 156 13.93 -1.83 26.68
N ILE A 157 14.27 -0.91 25.76
CA ILE A 157 13.28 -0.04 25.07
C ILE A 157 12.23 -0.88 24.35
N VAL A 158 12.67 -1.86 23.56
CA VAL A 158 11.75 -2.74 22.82
C VAL A 158 10.82 -3.48 23.77
N THR A 159 11.36 -4.03 24.86
CA THR A 159 10.59 -4.78 25.85
C THR A 159 9.55 -3.91 26.55
N GLU A 160 9.90 -2.68 26.93
CA GLU A 160 8.98 -1.74 27.57
C GLU A 160 7.80 -1.40 26.66
N VAL A 161 8.07 -0.99 25.40
CA VAL A 161 7.03 -0.65 24.43
C VAL A 161 6.09 -1.83 24.17
N LEU A 162 6.64 -3.05 24.03
CA LEU A 162 5.83 -4.23 23.75
C LEU A 162 5.04 -4.68 24.98
N THR A 163 5.61 -4.61 26.18
CA THR A 163 4.90 -4.91 27.43
C THR A 163 3.70 -4.00 27.61
N ASP A 164 3.87 -2.71 27.37
CA ASP A 164 2.76 -1.75 27.43
C ASP A 164 1.72 -2.04 26.37
N PHE A 165 2.16 -2.34 25.14
CA PHE A 165 1.26 -2.67 24.05
C PHE A 165 0.43 -3.92 24.37
N ASP A 166 1.04 -4.98 24.85
CA ASP A 166 0.37 -6.24 25.20
C ASP A 166 -0.55 -6.08 26.42
N ALA A 167 -0.22 -5.17 27.34
CA ALA A 167 -1.08 -4.78 28.46
C ALA A 167 -2.24 -3.82 28.09
N GLY A 168 -2.41 -3.51 26.79
CA GLY A 168 -3.46 -2.60 26.31
C GLY A 168 -3.15 -1.11 26.52
N ARG A 169 -1.98 -0.77 27.07
CA ARG A 169 -1.55 0.63 27.23
C ARG A 169 -0.98 1.16 25.90
N ARG A 170 -1.52 2.28 25.45
CA ARG A 170 -1.09 2.97 24.22
C ARG A 170 -0.49 4.31 24.60
N GLN A 171 0.80 4.46 24.34
CA GLN A 171 1.57 5.62 24.78
C GLN A 171 2.39 6.21 23.63
N THR A 172 2.94 7.39 23.89
CA THR A 172 3.94 8.03 23.05
C THR A 172 5.28 7.93 23.77
N TYR A 173 6.26 7.31 23.12
CA TYR A 173 7.60 7.12 23.61
C TYR A 173 8.55 8.06 22.87
N LEU A 174 9.54 8.59 23.56
CA LEU A 174 10.64 9.34 22.97
C LEU A 174 11.94 8.52 23.11
N ILE A 175 12.52 8.15 21.99
CA ILE A 175 13.85 7.53 21.92
C ILE A 175 14.85 8.62 21.59
N HIS A 176 15.60 9.06 22.62
CA HIS A 176 16.63 10.06 22.47
C HIS A 176 18.00 9.39 22.33
N GLY A 177 18.75 9.76 21.28
CA GLY A 177 20.08 9.20 21.04
C GLY A 177 20.78 9.85 19.87
N ILE A 178 22.10 9.91 19.93
CA ILE A 178 22.91 10.51 18.88
C ILE A 178 22.74 9.78 17.53
N THR A 179 23.11 10.45 16.45
CA THR A 179 23.15 9.84 15.11
C THR A 179 24.06 8.61 15.14
N GLY A 180 23.58 7.50 14.58
CA GLY A 180 24.34 6.23 14.61
C GLY A 180 24.17 5.39 15.87
N SER A 181 23.38 5.82 16.87
CA SER A 181 23.11 5.02 18.09
C SER A 181 22.26 3.76 17.85
N GLY A 182 21.83 3.54 16.62
CA GLY A 182 21.03 2.36 16.26
C GLY A 182 19.52 2.52 16.48
N LYS A 183 18.99 3.74 16.61
CA LYS A 183 17.54 4.00 16.71
C LYS A 183 16.74 3.25 15.65
N THR A 184 17.21 3.26 14.42
CA THR A 184 16.55 2.57 13.29
C THR A 184 16.41 1.06 13.52
N GLU A 185 17.38 0.41 14.17
CA GLU A 185 17.30 -1.02 14.48
C GLU A 185 16.21 -1.30 15.54
N VAL A 186 16.10 -0.41 16.54
CA VAL A 186 14.99 -0.47 17.52
C VAL A 186 13.63 -0.33 16.82
N TYR A 187 13.49 0.60 15.86
CA TYR A 187 12.26 0.75 15.09
C TYR A 187 11.95 -0.51 14.30
N MET A 188 12.93 -1.07 13.59
CA MET A 188 12.75 -2.29 12.81
C MET A 188 12.35 -3.48 13.68
N GLN A 189 12.92 -3.59 14.89
CA GLN A 189 12.56 -4.65 15.82
C GLN A 189 11.11 -4.47 16.32
N LEU A 190 10.71 -3.27 16.71
CA LEU A 190 9.34 -2.96 17.12
C LEU A 190 8.33 -3.25 16.00
N ILE A 191 8.64 -2.83 14.77
CA ILE A 191 7.80 -3.08 13.59
C ILE A 191 7.65 -4.60 13.36
N GLY A 192 8.75 -5.36 13.40
CA GLY A 192 8.71 -6.81 13.26
C GLY A 192 7.84 -7.50 14.29
N GLU A 193 7.90 -7.05 15.54
CA GLU A 193 7.06 -7.55 16.62
C GLU A 193 5.59 -7.16 16.46
N MET A 194 5.29 -5.97 15.92
CA MET A 194 3.92 -5.57 15.59
C MET A 194 3.34 -6.40 14.45
N ILE A 195 4.13 -6.69 13.41
CA ILE A 195 3.71 -7.56 12.30
C ILE A 195 3.37 -8.97 12.79
N LYS A 196 4.17 -9.55 13.69
CA LYS A 196 3.87 -10.84 14.32
C LYS A 196 2.54 -10.86 15.08
N ARG A 197 2.11 -9.69 15.61
CA ARG A 197 0.83 -9.48 16.27
C ARG A 197 -0.32 -9.17 15.32
N GLY A 198 -0.10 -9.26 13.99
CA GLY A 198 -1.07 -8.91 12.96
C GLY A 198 -1.36 -7.41 12.87
N ARG A 199 -0.41 -6.58 13.33
CA ARG A 199 -0.52 -5.12 13.31
C ARG A 199 0.35 -4.52 12.23
N GLN A 200 -0.06 -3.37 11.73
CA GLN A 200 0.59 -2.60 10.68
C GLN A 200 1.32 -1.39 11.27
N ALA A 201 2.30 -0.87 10.55
CA ALA A 201 3.14 0.24 11.01
C ALA A 201 3.28 1.35 9.96
N ILE A 202 3.30 2.59 10.43
CA ILE A 202 3.67 3.78 9.66
C ILE A 202 5.03 4.26 10.15
N VAL A 203 5.95 4.50 9.22
CA VAL A 203 7.28 5.05 9.51
C VAL A 203 7.40 6.41 8.82
N LEU A 204 7.44 7.46 9.61
CA LEU A 204 7.64 8.81 9.11
C LEU A 204 9.13 9.14 9.14
N ILE A 205 9.67 9.47 7.98
CA ILE A 205 11.06 9.88 7.79
C ILE A 205 11.05 11.20 7.02
N PRO A 206 11.85 12.20 7.43
CA PRO A 206 11.98 13.44 6.66
C PRO A 206 12.38 13.17 5.22
N GLU A 207 11.84 13.93 4.27
CA GLU A 207 12.04 13.67 2.83
C GLU A 207 13.54 13.66 2.46
N ILE A 208 14.32 14.50 3.11
CA ILE A 208 15.80 14.59 2.96
C ILE A 208 16.53 13.34 3.45
N ALA A 209 15.99 12.64 4.45
CA ALA A 209 16.57 11.42 5.02
C ALA A 209 16.02 10.13 4.38
N LEU A 210 15.00 10.25 3.53
CA LEU A 210 14.37 9.12 2.83
C LEU A 210 15.23 8.71 1.62
N THR A 211 16.41 8.17 1.89
CA THR A 211 17.36 7.72 0.88
C THR A 211 17.05 6.31 0.40
N TYR A 212 17.61 5.93 -0.77
CA TYR A 212 17.54 4.57 -1.27
C TYR A 212 18.09 3.53 -0.27
N GLN A 213 19.20 3.88 0.43
CA GLN A 213 19.80 2.99 1.44
C GLN A 213 18.86 2.77 2.65
N THR A 214 18.19 3.82 3.09
CA THR A 214 17.20 3.71 4.17
C THR A 214 16.07 2.75 3.77
N LEU A 215 15.51 2.93 2.57
CA LEU A 215 14.46 2.08 2.04
C LEU A 215 14.94 0.63 1.87
N LEU A 216 16.15 0.43 1.35
CA LEU A 216 16.72 -0.90 1.13
C LEU A 216 16.79 -1.71 2.43
N ARG A 217 17.15 -1.11 3.57
CA ARG A 217 17.18 -1.77 4.88
C ARG A 217 15.80 -2.32 5.27
N PHE A 218 14.73 -1.53 5.08
CA PHE A 218 13.38 -1.98 5.37
C PHE A 218 12.93 -3.09 4.42
N TYR A 219 13.25 -2.98 3.13
CA TYR A 219 12.93 -4.02 2.15
C TYR A 219 13.67 -5.33 2.43
N GLN A 220 14.95 -5.26 2.80
CA GLN A 220 15.72 -6.43 3.20
C GLN A 220 15.11 -7.13 4.42
N ARG A 221 14.54 -6.36 5.36
CA ARG A 221 13.97 -6.90 6.61
C ARG A 221 12.55 -7.45 6.43
N PHE A 222 11.71 -6.78 5.65
CA PHE A 222 10.27 -7.03 5.57
C PHE A 222 9.78 -7.45 4.18
N GLY A 223 10.65 -7.46 3.18
CA GLY A 223 10.31 -7.88 1.81
C GLY A 223 9.24 -7.02 1.15
N ASP A 224 8.40 -7.66 0.34
CA ASP A 224 7.36 -7.01 -0.47
C ASP A 224 6.18 -6.44 0.36
N ARG A 225 6.18 -6.70 1.68
CA ARG A 225 5.17 -6.16 2.60
C ARG A 225 5.47 -4.73 3.07
N VAL A 226 6.54 -4.13 2.53
CA VAL A 226 6.88 -2.70 2.69
C VAL A 226 6.46 -1.93 1.45
N SER A 227 5.98 -0.72 1.65
CA SER A 227 5.78 0.24 0.57
C SER A 227 6.23 1.65 0.97
N VAL A 228 6.27 2.54 -0.01
CA VAL A 228 6.73 3.91 0.14
C VAL A 228 5.63 4.88 -0.29
N MET A 229 5.48 5.95 0.47
CA MET A 229 4.67 7.10 0.11
C MET A 229 5.57 8.33 0.07
N ASN A 230 5.79 8.92 -1.09
CA ASN A 230 6.63 10.12 -1.24
C ASN A 230 6.02 11.12 -2.23
N SER A 231 6.66 12.29 -2.37
CA SER A 231 6.20 13.36 -3.26
C SER A 231 6.34 13.01 -4.74
N THR A 232 7.28 12.12 -5.10
CA THR A 232 7.56 11.74 -6.50
C THR A 232 6.55 10.76 -7.09
N LEU A 233 5.76 10.08 -6.24
CA LEU A 233 4.71 9.19 -6.70
C LEU A 233 3.59 9.98 -7.39
N SER A 234 3.18 9.48 -8.54
CA SER A 234 1.97 9.96 -9.21
C SER A 234 0.73 9.74 -8.34
N PRO A 235 -0.35 10.51 -8.54
CA PRO A 235 -1.59 10.30 -7.81
C PRO A 235 -2.15 8.88 -7.91
N GLY A 236 -1.94 8.22 -9.06
CA GLY A 236 -2.33 6.82 -9.26
C GLY A 236 -1.53 5.85 -8.41
N GLU A 237 -0.22 6.03 -8.34
CA GLU A 237 0.64 5.20 -7.49
C GLU A 237 0.31 5.37 -6.01
N LYS A 238 0.04 6.61 -5.57
CA LYS A 238 -0.41 6.88 -4.19
C LYS A 238 -1.72 6.16 -3.88
N TYR A 239 -2.69 6.22 -4.81
CA TYR A 239 -3.95 5.51 -4.66
C TYR A 239 -3.73 3.99 -4.57
N ASP A 240 -2.90 3.41 -5.45
CA ASP A 240 -2.57 1.99 -5.44
C ASP A 240 -1.96 1.55 -4.09
N GLN A 241 -1.08 2.37 -3.49
CA GLN A 241 -0.51 2.05 -2.17
C GLN A 241 -1.58 2.11 -1.06
N CYS A 242 -2.52 3.04 -1.13
CA CYS A 242 -3.65 3.10 -0.18
C CYS A 242 -4.56 1.87 -0.30
N GLU A 243 -4.86 1.41 -1.51
CA GLU A 243 -5.68 0.21 -1.72
C GLU A 243 -4.95 -1.06 -1.25
N ARG A 244 -3.65 -1.19 -1.52
CA ARG A 244 -2.82 -2.27 -0.99
C ARG A 244 -2.79 -2.29 0.55
N ALA A 245 -2.71 -1.11 1.17
CA ALA A 245 -2.76 -0.98 2.61
C ALA A 245 -4.10 -1.43 3.18
N LYS A 246 -5.22 -1.01 2.58
CA LYS A 246 -6.58 -1.44 2.97
C LYS A 246 -6.78 -2.94 2.80
N ALA A 247 -6.24 -3.52 1.72
CA ALA A 247 -6.33 -4.95 1.44
C ALA A 247 -5.43 -5.81 2.35
N GLY A 248 -4.54 -5.20 3.16
CA GLY A 248 -3.59 -5.92 3.99
C GLY A 248 -2.44 -6.56 3.21
N GLU A 249 -2.18 -6.10 1.99
CA GLU A 249 -1.07 -6.57 1.16
C GLU A 249 0.28 -6.03 1.64
N ILE A 250 0.27 -4.91 2.36
CA ILE A 250 1.45 -4.30 2.97
C ILE A 250 1.24 -4.13 4.48
N ASP A 251 2.31 -4.31 5.24
CA ASP A 251 2.33 -4.14 6.69
C ASP A 251 3.01 -2.84 7.11
N VAL A 252 3.88 -2.31 6.26
CA VAL A 252 4.69 -1.13 6.58
C VAL A 252 4.62 -0.13 5.45
N ILE A 253 4.30 1.11 5.78
CA ILE A 253 4.44 2.25 4.87
C ILE A 253 5.52 3.19 5.39
N ILE A 254 6.39 3.63 4.51
CA ILE A 254 7.48 4.55 4.83
C ILE A 254 7.31 5.82 4.00
N GLY A 255 7.48 6.96 4.62
CA GLY A 255 7.41 8.22 3.87
C GLY A 255 7.46 9.46 4.74
N PRO A 256 7.38 10.64 4.12
CA PRO A 256 7.27 11.89 4.84
C PRO A 256 5.90 12.03 5.52
N ARG A 257 5.61 13.19 6.07
CA ARG A 257 4.35 13.46 6.79
C ARG A 257 3.06 12.97 6.12
N SER A 258 3.03 12.89 4.78
CA SER A 258 1.84 12.41 4.04
C SER A 258 1.58 10.91 4.18
N ALA A 259 2.58 10.12 4.52
CA ALA A 259 2.42 8.70 4.78
C ALA A 259 1.51 8.41 5.99
N LEU A 260 1.36 9.39 6.88
CA LEU A 260 0.49 9.30 8.07
C LEU A 260 -0.98 9.02 7.72
N PHE A 261 -1.41 9.40 6.53
CA PHE A 261 -2.80 9.22 6.08
C PHE A 261 -3.04 7.91 5.32
N THR A 262 -2.11 6.96 5.42
CA THR A 262 -2.30 5.62 4.85
C THR A 262 -3.41 4.87 5.59
N PRO A 263 -4.44 4.39 4.87
CA PRO A 263 -5.63 3.83 5.49
C PRO A 263 -5.43 2.37 5.93
N PHE A 264 -4.58 2.13 6.90
CA PHE A 264 -4.37 0.82 7.48
C PHE A 264 -5.55 0.38 8.36
N PRO A 265 -6.12 -0.81 8.17
CA PRO A 265 -7.20 -1.30 9.03
C PRO A 265 -6.73 -1.68 10.44
N ASN A 266 -5.51 -2.20 10.57
CA ASN A 266 -4.96 -2.74 11.83
C ASN A 266 -3.69 -2.02 12.28
N LEU A 267 -3.66 -0.68 12.17
CA LEU A 267 -2.51 0.11 12.61
C LEU A 267 -2.20 -0.14 14.10
N GLY A 268 -0.94 -0.46 14.41
CA GLY A 268 -0.47 -0.72 15.77
C GLY A 268 0.69 0.17 16.21
N LEU A 269 1.44 0.71 15.26
CA LEU A 269 2.63 1.50 15.56
C LEU A 269 2.80 2.66 14.56
N ILE A 270 3.14 3.82 15.08
CA ILE A 270 3.62 4.95 14.28
C ILE A 270 5.02 5.30 14.78
N VAL A 271 5.99 5.22 13.91
CA VAL A 271 7.36 5.68 14.17
C VAL A 271 7.57 7.01 13.47
N MET A 272 8.16 7.97 14.15
CA MET A 272 8.57 9.26 13.58
C MET A 272 10.05 9.46 13.88
N ASP A 273 10.89 9.33 12.87
CA ASP A 273 12.32 9.56 12.99
C ASP A 273 12.66 11.04 12.86
N GLU A 274 13.68 11.53 13.59
CA GLU A 274 14.10 12.94 13.62
C GLU A 274 12.89 13.87 13.87
N GLU A 275 12.15 13.63 14.95
CA GLU A 275 10.85 14.27 15.27
C GLU A 275 10.91 15.80 15.32
N GLN A 276 12.10 16.35 15.59
CA GLN A 276 12.38 17.80 15.65
C GLN A 276 12.43 18.48 14.28
N GLU A 277 12.43 17.70 13.16
CA GLU A 277 12.57 18.26 11.83
C GLU A 277 11.38 19.14 11.41
N ASN A 278 11.70 20.34 10.91
CA ASN A 278 10.69 21.31 10.49
C ASN A 278 9.78 20.81 9.34
N SER A 279 10.26 19.86 8.54
CA SER A 279 9.52 19.27 7.42
C SER A 279 8.23 18.56 7.86
N TYR A 280 8.08 18.24 9.13
CA TYR A 280 6.86 17.67 9.71
C TYR A 280 5.73 18.69 9.89
N LYS A 281 6.01 19.97 9.82
CA LYS A 281 4.99 21.03 9.74
C LYS A 281 4.54 21.21 8.29
N SER A 282 3.23 21.20 8.05
CA SER A 282 2.69 21.51 6.73
C SER A 282 2.72 23.01 6.47
N GLU A 283 3.28 23.41 5.34
CA GLU A 283 3.28 24.82 4.91
C GLU A 283 1.97 25.24 4.25
N SER A 284 1.28 24.30 3.63
CA SER A 284 -0.04 24.52 3.00
C SER A 284 -1.18 24.24 3.97
N THR A 285 -2.34 24.85 3.74
CA THR A 285 -3.56 24.62 4.53
C THR A 285 -4.15 23.24 4.24
N PRO A 286 -4.44 22.47 5.33
CA PRO A 286 -4.25 22.76 6.75
C PRO A 286 -2.78 22.68 7.17
N LYS A 287 -2.33 23.67 7.94
CA LYS A 287 -0.95 23.73 8.44
C LYS A 287 -0.74 22.81 9.64
N TYR A 288 -1.08 21.53 9.48
CA TYR A 288 -0.94 20.53 10.54
C TYR A 288 0.51 20.19 10.85
N HIS A 289 0.76 19.71 12.07
CA HIS A 289 2.04 19.14 12.46
C HIS A 289 1.91 17.62 12.54
N ALA A 290 2.81 16.89 11.88
CA ALA A 290 2.72 15.44 11.77
C ALA A 290 2.77 14.75 13.15
N ARG A 291 3.57 15.24 14.11
CA ARG A 291 3.67 14.67 15.46
C ARG A 291 2.33 14.69 16.20
N GLU A 292 1.68 15.84 16.28
CA GLU A 292 0.38 15.98 16.95
C GLU A 292 -0.70 15.15 16.21
N THR A 293 -0.64 15.16 14.90
CA THR A 293 -1.57 14.38 14.07
C THR A 293 -1.32 12.87 14.24
N ALA A 294 -0.06 12.43 14.37
CA ALA A 294 0.28 11.03 14.63
C ALA A 294 -0.26 10.56 15.99
N MET A 295 -0.20 11.39 17.01
CA MET A 295 -0.80 11.08 18.32
C MET A 295 -2.32 10.92 18.24
N GLU A 296 -3.00 11.76 17.46
CA GLU A 296 -4.45 11.62 17.26
C GLU A 296 -4.80 10.38 16.42
N VAL A 297 -4.04 10.11 15.35
CA VAL A 297 -4.19 8.86 14.58
C VAL A 297 -3.99 7.66 15.49
N ALA A 298 -2.93 7.64 16.29
CA ALA A 298 -2.66 6.55 17.22
C ALA A 298 -3.82 6.31 18.20
N LYS A 299 -4.41 7.38 18.73
CA LYS A 299 -5.59 7.32 19.60
C LYS A 299 -6.80 6.71 18.88
N LEU A 300 -7.09 7.12 17.64
CA LEU A 300 -8.20 6.62 16.85
C LEU A 300 -8.05 5.12 16.50
N TYR A 301 -6.82 4.65 16.33
CA TYR A 301 -6.53 3.28 15.91
C TYR A 301 -6.13 2.35 17.08
N GLY A 302 -5.92 2.87 18.27
CA GLY A 302 -5.36 2.10 19.36
C GLY A 302 -3.93 1.67 19.08
N ALA A 303 -3.12 2.57 18.53
CA ALA A 303 -1.71 2.38 18.22
C ALA A 303 -0.81 3.08 19.23
N SER A 304 0.47 2.70 19.28
CA SER A 304 1.51 3.40 20.01
C SER A 304 2.30 4.31 19.08
N VAL A 305 2.91 5.37 19.62
CA VAL A 305 3.78 6.29 18.86
C VAL A 305 5.19 6.21 19.41
N VAL A 306 6.17 6.13 18.53
CA VAL A 306 7.60 6.18 18.87
C VAL A 306 8.22 7.34 18.11
N LEU A 307 8.71 8.31 18.85
CA LEU A 307 9.42 9.49 18.36
C LEU A 307 10.92 9.26 18.54
N GLY A 308 11.71 9.55 17.50
CA GLY A 308 13.16 9.51 17.53
C GLY A 308 13.75 10.90 17.39
N SER A 309 14.69 11.20 18.26
CA SER A 309 15.42 12.47 18.29
C SER A 309 16.92 12.25 18.51
#